data_3aa13583c7fa6f621e4e9fe37fa1aa1b
#
_entry.id   3aa13583c7fa6f621e4e9fe37fa1aa1b
#
_cell.length_a   1.000
_cell.length_b   1.000
_cell.length_c   1.000
_cell.angle_alpha   90.00
_cell.angle_beta   90.00
_cell.angle_gamma   90.00
#
_symmetry.space_group_name_H-M   'P 1'
#
loop_
_entity.id
_entity.type
_entity.pdbx_description
1 polymer ?
#
loop_
_entity_poly.entity_id
_entity_poly.type
_entity_poly.pdbx_seq_one_letter_code
_entity_poly.pdbx_strand_id
1 'polypeptide(L)'
;MMDQAVLEFSPPFLVSADERAEYLAFAKAVAVEAGLATLPYFRTTSDIMGVENKAAEGFDPVSVADREAEAVIRERIKQTYPNHGIYGEEFGLEPGCGLTWVIDPIDGTRAFMSGMLHWGVLLALFDGENPIVGVLYQPYTDELFFGDGSIAGLARGGGEQSIHTASLSTLATATTCTTGIEWLGKAEQAKYQQLAEVAQLNRIGGDCYLFALVAMGQIHIGLDGSLNPYDIQALIPIIRGAGGVITTWDGGNPSLGGHVVASANEALHEQALEKLR
;
A
#
# COMPACT_ATOMS: atom_id res chain seq x y z
N MET A 1 -15.95 0.85 -13.95
CA MET A 1 -15.00 -0.15 -14.47
C MET A 1 -13.86 0.65 -15.07
N MET A 2 -12.88 1.02 -14.24
CA MET A 2 -11.64 1.63 -14.73
C MET A 2 -10.81 0.54 -15.41
N ASP A 3 -10.14 0.96 -16.43
CA ASP A 3 -9.46 0.12 -17.42
C ASP A 3 -8.32 -0.68 -16.77
N GLN A 4 -8.59 -1.93 -16.32
CA GLN A 4 -7.58 -2.88 -15.85
C GLN A 4 -6.56 -3.28 -16.94
N ALA A 5 -6.73 -2.78 -18.16
CA ALA A 5 -5.84 -3.03 -19.29
C ALA A 5 -4.51 -2.28 -19.24
N VAL A 6 -4.23 -1.54 -18.17
CA VAL A 6 -3.19 -0.52 -18.16
C VAL A 6 -1.83 -1.03 -17.65
N LEU A 7 -1.80 -2.03 -16.79
CA LEU A 7 -0.57 -2.73 -16.40
C LEU A 7 -0.62 -4.15 -16.95
N GLU A 8 -0.14 -4.34 -18.18
CA GLU A 8 0.03 -5.69 -18.74
C GLU A 8 1.23 -6.37 -18.08
N PHE A 9 1.06 -7.64 -17.70
CA PHE A 9 2.19 -8.49 -17.34
C PHE A 9 3.09 -8.66 -18.57
N SER A 10 4.27 -8.09 -18.49
CA SER A 10 5.36 -8.31 -19.43
C SER A 10 6.39 -9.21 -18.77
N PRO A 11 7.28 -9.87 -19.54
CA PRO A 11 8.44 -10.52 -18.91
C PRO A 11 9.17 -9.53 -18.00
N PRO A 12 9.54 -9.93 -16.75
CA PRO A 12 10.08 -9.00 -15.77
C PRO A 12 11.35 -8.32 -16.27
N PHE A 13 11.44 -7.02 -16.04
CA PHE A 13 12.63 -6.26 -16.33
C PHE A 13 13.72 -6.60 -15.31
N LEU A 14 14.86 -7.09 -15.76
CA LEU A 14 15.93 -7.50 -14.86
C LEU A 14 16.62 -6.28 -14.25
N VAL A 15 16.58 -6.21 -12.92
CA VAL A 15 17.19 -5.14 -12.12
C VAL A 15 18.24 -5.76 -11.20
N SER A 16 19.46 -5.21 -11.22
CA SER A 16 20.53 -5.60 -10.31
C SER A 16 20.25 -5.18 -8.86
N ALA A 17 20.99 -5.76 -7.91
CA ALA A 17 20.86 -5.37 -6.49
C ALA A 17 21.24 -3.90 -6.26
N ASP A 18 22.28 -3.41 -6.95
CA ASP A 18 22.72 -2.02 -6.82
C ASP A 18 21.67 -1.03 -7.37
N GLU A 19 21.09 -1.31 -8.53
CA GLU A 19 19.99 -0.52 -9.09
C GLU A 19 18.76 -0.54 -8.18
N ARG A 20 18.43 -1.70 -7.59
CA ARG A 20 17.32 -1.80 -6.64
C ARG A 20 17.55 -0.95 -5.41
N ALA A 21 18.77 -0.93 -4.87
CA ALA A 21 19.13 -0.08 -3.74
C ALA A 21 19.03 1.41 -4.10
N GLU A 22 19.45 1.80 -5.32
CA GLU A 22 19.31 3.17 -5.84
C GLU A 22 17.84 3.57 -5.97
N TYR A 23 17.00 2.71 -6.56
CA TYR A 23 15.55 2.97 -6.70
C TYR A 23 14.87 3.09 -5.33
N LEU A 24 15.25 2.24 -4.36
CA LEU A 24 14.70 2.33 -3.02
C LEU A 24 15.10 3.64 -2.32
N ALA A 25 16.34 4.08 -2.46
CA ALA A 25 16.81 5.34 -1.91
C ALA A 25 16.07 6.54 -2.53
N PHE A 26 15.86 6.51 -3.86
CA PHE A 26 15.07 7.50 -4.56
C PHE A 26 13.61 7.51 -4.08
N ALA A 27 12.95 6.34 -4.00
CA ALA A 27 11.57 6.23 -3.54
C ALA A 27 11.39 6.80 -2.14
N LYS A 28 12.30 6.51 -1.20
CA LYS A 28 12.29 7.06 0.17
C LYS A 28 12.34 8.59 0.15
N ALA A 29 13.26 9.18 -0.61
CA ALA A 29 13.40 10.63 -0.67
C ALA A 29 12.16 11.32 -1.27
N VAL A 30 11.62 10.77 -2.35
CA VAL A 30 10.47 11.34 -3.05
C VAL A 30 9.18 11.19 -2.25
N ALA A 31 8.96 10.04 -1.59
CA ALA A 31 7.80 9.85 -0.73
C ALA A 31 7.78 10.84 0.45
N VAL A 32 8.94 11.15 1.04
CA VAL A 32 9.05 12.17 2.09
C VAL A 32 8.72 13.56 1.54
N GLU A 33 9.27 13.93 0.38
CA GLU A 33 9.01 15.23 -0.24
C GLU A 33 7.50 15.40 -0.54
N ALA A 34 6.87 14.40 -1.16
CA ALA A 34 5.44 14.40 -1.45
C ALA A 34 4.59 14.43 -0.18
N GLY A 35 4.92 13.62 0.81
CA GLY A 35 4.20 13.57 2.07
C GLY A 35 4.22 14.90 2.82
N LEU A 36 5.36 15.59 2.83
CA LEU A 36 5.45 16.92 3.44
C LEU A 36 4.55 17.95 2.73
N ALA A 37 4.32 17.81 1.41
CA ALA A 37 3.39 18.66 0.68
C ALA A 37 1.93 18.46 1.10
N THR A 38 1.55 17.31 1.66
CA THR A 38 0.19 17.05 2.13
C THR A 38 -0.14 17.67 3.50
N LEU A 39 0.88 17.89 4.35
CA LEU A 39 0.68 18.34 5.75
C LEU A 39 -0.06 19.67 5.90
N PRO A 40 0.10 20.69 5.02
CA PRO A 40 -0.67 21.94 5.11
C PRO A 40 -2.17 21.73 5.01
N TYR A 41 -2.62 20.62 4.42
CA TYR A 41 -4.03 20.29 4.21
C TYR A 41 -4.59 19.36 5.31
N PHE A 42 -3.72 18.64 6.02
CA PHE A 42 -4.16 17.68 7.03
C PHE A 42 -4.73 18.39 8.28
N ARG A 43 -5.90 17.94 8.74
CA ARG A 43 -6.62 18.52 9.89
C ARG A 43 -7.00 20.00 9.71
N THR A 44 -7.24 20.40 8.47
CA THR A 44 -7.75 21.74 8.13
C THR A 44 -9.24 21.70 7.81
N THR A 45 -9.82 22.85 7.42
CA THR A 45 -11.22 22.91 7.00
C THR A 45 -11.40 22.37 5.58
N SER A 46 -12.62 21.91 5.27
CA SER A 46 -12.96 21.37 3.94
C SER A 46 -12.68 22.36 2.81
N ASP A 47 -12.84 23.67 3.05
CA ASP A 47 -12.55 24.71 2.06
C ASP A 47 -11.05 24.78 1.70
N ILE A 48 -10.16 24.54 2.67
CA ILE A 48 -8.72 24.51 2.46
C ILE A 48 -8.32 23.21 1.76
N MET A 49 -8.91 22.08 2.17
CA MET A 49 -8.65 20.77 1.54
C MET A 49 -9.12 20.72 0.08
N GLY A 50 -10.08 21.54 -0.34
CA GLY A 50 -10.60 21.58 -1.70
C GLY A 50 -11.14 20.22 -2.14
N VAL A 51 -11.93 19.56 -1.28
CA VAL A 51 -12.42 18.18 -1.53
C VAL A 51 -13.43 18.17 -2.67
N GLU A 52 -13.17 17.30 -3.64
CA GLU A 52 -14.05 16.98 -4.76
C GLU A 52 -14.49 15.51 -4.67
N ASN A 53 -15.59 15.16 -5.32
CA ASN A 53 -16.03 13.77 -5.45
C ASN A 53 -15.76 13.26 -6.87
N LYS A 54 -14.93 12.24 -7.03
CA LYS A 54 -14.61 11.63 -8.32
C LYS A 54 -15.73 10.71 -8.85
N ALA A 55 -16.55 10.16 -7.95
CA ALA A 55 -17.59 9.21 -8.33
C ALA A 55 -18.86 9.90 -8.84
N ALA A 56 -19.49 9.31 -9.86
CA ALA A 56 -20.83 9.70 -10.34
C ALA A 56 -21.92 9.25 -9.35
N GLU A 57 -21.73 8.11 -8.69
CA GLU A 57 -22.62 7.58 -7.65
C GLU A 57 -21.75 7.19 -6.43
N GLY A 58 -22.21 7.54 -5.22
CA GLY A 58 -21.45 7.33 -3.99
C GLY A 58 -20.50 8.49 -3.64
N PHE A 59 -19.50 8.21 -2.81
CA PHE A 59 -18.52 9.17 -2.35
C PHE A 59 -17.09 8.61 -2.49
N ASP A 60 -16.38 9.13 -3.48
CA ASP A 60 -14.97 8.86 -3.76
C ASP A 60 -14.20 10.19 -3.73
N PRO A 61 -13.71 10.60 -2.55
CA PRO A 61 -13.12 11.90 -2.37
C PRO A 61 -11.71 11.98 -2.94
N VAL A 62 -11.39 13.15 -3.49
CA VAL A 62 -10.05 13.61 -3.81
C VAL A 62 -9.86 15.01 -3.27
N SER A 63 -8.70 15.34 -2.81
CA SER A 63 -8.36 16.68 -2.35
C SER A 63 -7.28 17.33 -3.21
N VAL A 64 -7.05 18.62 -3.00
CA VAL A 64 -5.92 19.32 -3.61
C VAL A 64 -4.59 18.66 -3.18
N ALA A 65 -4.53 18.16 -1.95
CA ALA A 65 -3.33 17.50 -1.42
C ALA A 65 -2.93 16.26 -2.22
N ASP A 66 -3.90 15.43 -2.64
CA ASP A 66 -3.65 14.23 -3.46
C ASP A 66 -2.96 14.63 -4.77
N ARG A 67 -3.53 15.60 -5.48
CA ARG A 67 -3.01 16.07 -6.77
C ARG A 67 -1.64 16.74 -6.66
N GLU A 68 -1.43 17.55 -5.63
CA GLU A 68 -0.13 18.19 -5.39
C GLU A 68 0.95 17.17 -5.06
N ALA A 69 0.64 16.20 -4.20
CA ALA A 69 1.59 15.14 -3.85
C ALA A 69 1.96 14.27 -5.06
N GLU A 70 0.97 13.86 -5.88
CA GLU A 70 1.28 13.10 -7.10
C GLU A 70 2.06 13.92 -8.11
N ALA A 71 1.78 15.22 -8.26
CA ALA A 71 2.53 16.09 -9.16
C ALA A 71 4.02 16.18 -8.74
N VAL A 72 4.31 16.32 -7.45
CA VAL A 72 5.68 16.31 -6.92
C VAL A 72 6.39 14.99 -7.28
N ILE A 73 5.75 13.84 -7.04
CA ILE A 73 6.33 12.53 -7.34
C ILE A 73 6.62 12.40 -8.84
N ARG A 74 5.66 12.73 -9.70
CA ARG A 74 5.80 12.66 -11.15
C ARG A 74 6.93 13.56 -11.69
N GLU A 75 7.06 14.77 -11.17
CA GLU A 75 8.13 15.67 -11.55
C GLU A 75 9.51 15.09 -11.21
N ARG A 76 9.68 14.55 -10.01
CA ARG A 76 10.93 13.91 -9.56
C ARG A 76 11.28 12.69 -10.38
N ILE A 77 10.31 11.83 -10.71
CA ILE A 77 10.51 10.68 -11.58
C ILE A 77 10.96 11.12 -12.98
N LYS A 78 10.28 12.07 -13.60
CA LYS A 78 10.63 12.57 -14.95
C LYS A 78 12.02 13.21 -15.01
N GLN A 79 12.44 13.87 -13.95
CA GLN A 79 13.79 14.46 -13.86
C GLN A 79 14.89 13.40 -13.72
N THR A 80 14.64 12.31 -12.99
CA THR A 80 15.66 11.31 -12.65
C THR A 80 15.61 10.09 -13.58
N TYR A 81 14.41 9.61 -13.91
CA TYR A 81 14.15 8.41 -14.71
C TYR A 81 13.17 8.71 -15.88
N PRO A 82 13.56 9.56 -16.84
CA PRO A 82 12.65 10.08 -17.88
C PRO A 82 12.06 9.00 -18.80
N ASN A 83 12.62 7.79 -18.80
CA ASN A 83 12.15 6.67 -19.63
C ASN A 83 11.26 5.68 -18.85
N HIS A 84 11.14 5.82 -17.53
CA HIS A 84 10.25 4.94 -16.76
C HIS A 84 8.78 5.32 -16.95
N GLY A 85 7.90 4.33 -16.91
CA GLY A 85 6.46 4.56 -16.84
C GLY A 85 6.05 5.12 -15.48
N ILE A 86 4.89 5.78 -15.44
CA ILE A 86 4.29 6.29 -14.23
C ILE A 86 2.80 5.93 -14.26
N TYR A 87 2.31 5.25 -13.23
CA TYR A 87 0.90 4.97 -13.03
C TYR A 87 0.46 5.50 -11.66
N GLY A 88 -0.34 6.52 -11.65
CA GLY A 88 -0.84 7.15 -10.43
C GLY A 88 -2.35 7.15 -10.37
N GLU A 89 -2.89 7.23 -9.16
CA GLU A 89 -4.32 7.28 -8.92
C GLU A 89 -4.98 8.50 -9.56
N GLU A 90 -4.34 9.69 -9.45
CA GLU A 90 -4.97 10.96 -9.83
C GLU A 90 -4.79 11.31 -11.31
N PHE A 91 -3.61 11.04 -11.88
CA PHE A 91 -3.30 11.42 -13.26
C PHE A 91 -3.14 10.22 -14.21
N GLY A 92 -3.40 9.00 -13.73
CA GLY A 92 -3.40 7.80 -14.56
C GLY A 92 -2.03 7.38 -15.09
N LEU A 93 -2.02 6.67 -16.23
CA LEU A 93 -0.83 6.07 -16.81
C LEU A 93 -0.12 6.99 -17.80
N GLU A 94 1.20 7.14 -17.63
CA GLU A 94 2.16 7.57 -18.63
C GLU A 94 3.06 6.37 -18.98
N PRO A 95 2.97 5.78 -20.18
CA PRO A 95 3.76 4.61 -20.55
C PRO A 95 5.27 4.87 -20.56
N GLY A 96 6.08 3.88 -20.24
CA GLY A 96 7.54 3.94 -20.24
C GLY A 96 8.20 2.66 -20.79
N CYS A 97 9.46 2.44 -20.47
CA CYS A 97 10.32 1.41 -21.05
C CYS A 97 10.39 0.09 -20.22
N GLY A 98 9.32 -0.31 -19.57
CA GLY A 98 9.23 -1.59 -18.83
C GLY A 98 9.21 -1.44 -17.30
N LEU A 99 9.99 -0.54 -16.70
CA LEU A 99 9.84 -0.17 -15.29
C LEU A 99 8.78 0.91 -15.13
N THR A 100 7.85 0.72 -14.19
CA THR A 100 6.75 1.65 -13.95
C THR A 100 6.67 2.02 -12.47
N TRP A 101 6.74 3.31 -12.16
CA TRP A 101 6.46 3.83 -10.82
C TRP A 101 4.94 3.86 -10.60
N VAL A 102 4.49 3.24 -9.52
CA VAL A 102 3.08 3.14 -9.15
C VAL A 102 2.86 3.97 -7.89
N ILE A 103 1.89 4.90 -7.94
CA ILE A 103 1.74 6.00 -6.98
C ILE A 103 0.31 6.01 -6.44
N ASP A 104 0.18 6.01 -5.12
CA ASP A 104 -0.97 6.54 -4.42
C ASP A 104 -0.50 7.71 -3.55
N PRO A 105 -0.91 8.93 -3.88
CA PRO A 105 -0.43 10.12 -3.16
C PRO A 105 -0.97 10.22 -1.73
N ILE A 106 -2.18 9.72 -1.46
CA ILE A 106 -2.81 9.67 -0.13
C ILE A 106 -3.71 8.44 -0.05
N ASP A 107 -3.13 7.24 0.09
CA ASP A 107 -3.95 6.09 0.46
C ASP A 107 -4.61 6.32 1.81
N GLY A 108 -5.91 6.05 1.91
CA GLY A 108 -6.70 6.41 3.06
C GLY A 108 -7.21 7.86 3.04
N THR A 109 -7.64 8.38 1.88
CA THR A 109 -8.18 9.74 1.71
C THR A 109 -9.31 10.04 2.71
N ARG A 110 -10.16 9.06 3.04
CA ARG A 110 -11.21 9.23 4.06
C ARG A 110 -10.66 9.40 5.46
N ALA A 111 -9.59 8.68 5.81
CA ALA A 111 -8.87 8.86 7.07
C ALA A 111 -8.19 10.23 7.12
N PHE A 112 -7.54 10.65 6.03
CA PHE A 112 -6.95 11.97 5.89
C PHE A 112 -7.98 13.08 6.15
N MET A 113 -9.10 13.04 5.46
CA MET A 113 -10.20 14.01 5.60
C MET A 113 -10.80 14.05 7.02
N SER A 114 -10.84 12.90 7.70
CA SER A 114 -11.37 12.78 9.06
C SER A 114 -10.34 13.11 10.14
N GLY A 115 -9.09 13.45 9.76
CA GLY A 115 -8.00 13.75 10.69
C GLY A 115 -7.45 12.53 11.43
N MET A 116 -7.74 11.31 10.95
CA MET A 116 -7.17 10.06 11.44
C MET A 116 -5.74 9.87 10.91
N LEU A 117 -4.96 8.94 11.48
CA LEU A 117 -3.55 8.80 11.17
C LEU A 117 -3.20 7.62 10.25
N HIS A 118 -4.15 6.78 9.92
CA HIS A 118 -3.92 5.58 9.09
C HIS A 118 -4.07 5.88 7.59
N TRP A 119 -3.32 6.85 7.12
CA TRP A 119 -3.16 7.20 5.71
C TRP A 119 -1.68 7.36 5.40
N GLY A 120 -1.30 7.35 4.14
CA GLY A 120 0.09 7.56 3.76
C GLY A 120 0.31 7.71 2.26
N VAL A 121 1.50 8.18 1.90
CA VAL A 121 2.00 8.21 0.53
C VAL A 121 2.55 6.84 0.18
N LEU A 122 2.04 6.21 -0.87
CA LEU A 122 2.54 4.95 -1.42
C LEU A 122 3.30 5.19 -2.73
N LEU A 123 4.51 4.62 -2.81
CA LEU A 123 5.30 4.64 -4.03
C LEU A 123 5.98 3.29 -4.24
N ALA A 124 5.73 2.65 -5.37
CA ALA A 124 6.35 1.39 -5.77
C ALA A 124 7.05 1.50 -7.11
N LEU A 125 8.01 0.62 -7.38
CA LEU A 125 8.54 0.39 -8.71
C LEU A 125 8.19 -1.04 -9.15
N PHE A 126 7.43 -1.14 -10.24
CA PHE A 126 6.93 -2.38 -10.84
C PHE A 126 7.77 -2.77 -12.05
N ASP A 127 8.18 -4.06 -12.13
CA ASP A 127 9.05 -4.56 -13.20
C ASP A 127 8.30 -5.21 -14.39
N GLY A 128 6.95 -5.13 -14.35
CA GLY A 128 6.06 -5.77 -15.30
C GLY A 128 5.42 -7.06 -14.76
N GLU A 129 5.94 -7.62 -13.66
CA GLU A 129 5.38 -8.80 -13.00
C GLU A 129 5.20 -8.59 -11.49
N ASN A 130 6.19 -7.98 -10.84
CA ASN A 130 6.21 -7.76 -9.40
C ASN A 130 6.68 -6.34 -9.05
N PRO A 131 6.18 -5.75 -7.94
CA PRO A 131 6.81 -4.58 -7.36
C PRO A 131 8.13 -4.99 -6.70
N ILE A 132 9.22 -4.32 -7.12
CA ILE A 132 10.60 -4.64 -6.71
C ILE A 132 11.14 -3.75 -5.60
N VAL A 133 10.55 -2.56 -5.42
CA VAL A 133 10.74 -1.69 -4.24
C VAL A 133 9.42 -1.06 -3.88
N GLY A 134 9.23 -0.75 -2.60
CA GLY A 134 8.04 -0.05 -2.12
C GLY A 134 8.32 0.76 -0.87
N VAL A 135 7.62 1.87 -0.76
CA VAL A 135 7.64 2.74 0.41
C VAL A 135 6.23 3.18 0.77
N LEU A 136 5.99 3.29 2.07
CA LEU A 136 4.83 3.95 2.67
C LEU A 136 5.36 5.02 3.61
N TYR A 137 4.98 6.26 3.40
CA TYR A 137 5.33 7.36 4.29
C TYR A 137 4.09 7.98 4.93
N GLN A 138 4.03 7.96 6.25
CA GLN A 138 3.02 8.67 7.05
C GLN A 138 3.64 9.96 7.60
N PRO A 139 3.38 11.12 6.96
CA PRO A 139 4.17 12.32 7.23
C PRO A 139 3.86 12.99 8.58
N TYR A 140 2.66 12.80 9.15
CA TYR A 140 2.32 13.41 10.43
C TYR A 140 3.01 12.73 11.62
N THR A 141 3.28 11.40 11.52
CA THR A 141 4.02 10.65 12.53
C THR A 141 5.51 10.55 12.21
N ASP A 142 5.93 11.01 11.02
CA ASP A 142 7.27 10.89 10.46
C ASP A 142 7.74 9.42 10.43
N GLU A 143 6.88 8.54 9.91
CA GLU A 143 7.16 7.12 9.79
C GLU A 143 7.25 6.72 8.32
N LEU A 144 8.45 6.32 7.88
CA LEU A 144 8.73 5.84 6.54
C LEU A 144 9.03 4.35 6.58
N PHE A 145 8.08 3.54 6.15
CA PHE A 145 8.25 2.12 5.92
C PHE A 145 8.78 1.88 4.52
N PHE A 146 9.73 0.97 4.37
CA PHE A 146 10.34 0.67 3.09
C PHE A 146 10.76 -0.80 2.97
N GLY A 147 10.83 -1.32 1.76
CA GLY A 147 11.27 -2.68 1.47
C GLY A 147 11.57 -2.91 -0.01
N ASP A 148 12.35 -3.96 -0.28
CA ASP A 148 12.72 -4.42 -1.62
C ASP A 148 12.39 -5.91 -1.87
N GLY A 149 11.60 -6.49 -0.97
CA GLY A 149 11.23 -7.90 -0.98
C GLY A 149 12.25 -8.81 -0.26
N SER A 150 13.47 -8.34 0.00
CA SER A 150 14.49 -9.07 0.77
C SER A 150 14.78 -8.43 2.13
N ILE A 151 14.62 -7.13 2.22
CA ILE A 151 14.71 -6.35 3.46
C ILE A 151 13.47 -5.50 3.67
N ALA A 152 13.16 -5.19 4.92
CA ALA A 152 12.21 -4.15 5.29
C ALA A 152 12.72 -3.33 6.47
N GLY A 153 12.37 -2.05 6.49
CA GLY A 153 12.77 -1.13 7.53
C GLY A 153 11.75 -0.03 7.80
N LEU A 154 11.94 0.60 8.94
CA LEU A 154 11.25 1.82 9.37
C LEU A 154 12.28 2.90 9.64
N ALA A 155 12.15 4.04 8.97
CA ALA A 155 12.86 5.27 9.29
C ALA A 155 11.95 6.23 10.05
N ARG A 156 12.44 6.80 11.14
CA ARG A 156 11.72 7.80 11.96
C ARG A 156 12.71 8.65 12.75
N GLY A 157 12.47 9.95 12.81
CA GLY A 157 13.27 10.86 13.64
C GLY A 157 14.77 10.83 13.32
N GLY A 158 15.15 10.59 12.07
CA GLY A 158 16.55 10.51 11.61
C GLY A 158 17.25 9.16 11.87
N GLY A 159 16.57 8.17 12.46
CA GLY A 159 17.06 6.79 12.62
C GLY A 159 16.39 5.81 11.68
N GLU A 160 17.08 4.72 11.33
CA GLU A 160 16.51 3.57 10.61
C GLU A 160 16.68 2.30 11.44
N GLN A 161 15.68 1.42 11.37
CA GLN A 161 15.72 0.09 11.98
C GLN A 161 15.10 -0.94 11.07
N SER A 162 15.63 -2.17 11.08
CA SER A 162 14.98 -3.30 10.43
C SER A 162 13.69 -3.65 11.14
N ILE A 163 12.67 -4.02 10.38
CA ILE A 163 11.38 -4.50 10.90
C ILE A 163 11.15 -5.95 10.45
N HIS A 164 10.41 -6.69 11.27
CA HIS A 164 10.07 -8.08 11.02
C HIS A 164 8.64 -8.36 11.45
N THR A 165 7.99 -9.27 10.73
CA THR A 165 6.68 -9.79 11.12
C THR A 165 6.74 -10.60 12.41
N ALA A 166 5.58 -10.83 13.03
CA ALA A 166 5.48 -11.64 14.25
C ALA A 166 5.72 -13.13 13.96
N SER A 167 6.27 -13.84 14.95
CA SER A 167 6.49 -15.29 14.87
C SER A 167 5.27 -16.14 15.24
N LEU A 168 4.10 -15.51 15.47
CA LEU A 168 2.86 -16.18 15.83
C LEU A 168 2.36 -17.10 14.70
N SER A 169 1.94 -18.33 15.05
CA SER A 169 1.53 -19.35 14.04
C SER A 169 0.11 -19.87 14.20
N THR A 170 -0.70 -19.27 15.10
CA THR A 170 -2.05 -19.77 15.41
C THR A 170 -3.08 -18.66 15.29
N LEU A 171 -4.09 -18.87 14.44
CA LEU A 171 -5.17 -17.91 14.20
C LEU A 171 -5.94 -17.54 15.46
N ALA A 172 -6.17 -18.49 16.36
CA ALA A 172 -6.89 -18.29 17.63
C ALA A 172 -6.22 -17.29 18.59
N THR A 173 -4.95 -16.96 18.39
CA THR A 173 -4.22 -15.95 19.17
C THR A 173 -3.81 -14.74 18.32
N ALA A 174 -4.23 -14.72 17.07
CA ALA A 174 -3.87 -13.66 16.12
C ALA A 174 -4.72 -12.39 16.30
N THR A 175 -4.15 -11.26 15.91
CA THR A 175 -4.87 -10.03 15.65
C THR A 175 -5.07 -9.90 14.15
N THR A 176 -6.33 -9.70 13.72
CA THR A 176 -6.69 -9.42 12.33
C THR A 176 -7.13 -7.96 12.17
N CYS A 177 -6.94 -7.39 10.98
CA CYS A 177 -7.38 -6.03 10.65
C CYS A 177 -7.85 -5.94 9.20
N THR A 178 -8.88 -5.14 8.96
CA THR A 178 -9.34 -4.69 7.64
C THR A 178 -9.70 -3.21 7.70
N THR A 179 -9.66 -2.50 6.59
CA THR A 179 -10.08 -1.09 6.51
C THR A 179 -11.57 -0.96 6.76
N GLY A 180 -12.38 -1.77 6.09
CA GLY A 180 -13.83 -1.73 6.25
C GLY A 180 -14.52 -2.89 5.55
N ILE A 181 -15.58 -3.40 6.18
CA ILE A 181 -16.39 -4.48 5.62
C ILE A 181 -17.30 -4.01 4.48
N GLU A 182 -17.54 -2.72 4.38
CA GLU A 182 -18.36 -2.10 3.31
C GLU A 182 -17.72 -2.19 1.92
N TRP A 183 -16.40 -2.40 1.85
CA TRP A 183 -15.67 -2.61 0.60
C TRP A 183 -15.76 -4.05 0.07
N LEU A 184 -16.28 -4.94 0.89
CA LEU A 184 -16.44 -6.36 0.58
C LEU A 184 -17.86 -6.64 0.08
N GLY A 185 -18.00 -7.46 -0.94
CA GLY A 185 -19.27 -8.03 -1.35
C GLY A 185 -19.86 -8.92 -0.25
N LYS A 186 -21.15 -9.25 -0.32
CA LYS A 186 -21.82 -10.05 0.71
C LYS A 186 -21.17 -11.43 0.95
N ALA A 187 -20.67 -12.05 -0.11
CA ALA A 187 -19.98 -13.34 0.00
C ALA A 187 -18.64 -13.20 0.71
N GLU A 188 -17.88 -12.16 0.36
CA GLU A 188 -16.59 -11.83 0.95
C GLU A 188 -16.72 -11.41 2.41
N GLN A 189 -17.79 -10.66 2.76
CA GLN A 189 -18.11 -10.33 4.15
C GLN A 189 -18.30 -11.58 5.00
N ALA A 190 -19.02 -12.60 4.48
CA ALA A 190 -19.24 -13.86 5.20
C ALA A 190 -17.93 -14.64 5.43
N LYS A 191 -17.02 -14.65 4.45
CA LYS A 191 -15.69 -15.26 4.58
C LYS A 191 -14.82 -14.51 5.59
N TYR A 192 -14.76 -13.18 5.47
CA TYR A 192 -14.07 -12.34 6.44
C TYR A 192 -14.56 -12.59 7.86
N GLN A 193 -15.88 -12.71 8.06
CA GLN A 193 -16.45 -12.94 9.38
C GLN A 193 -15.99 -14.28 9.97
N GLN A 194 -15.87 -15.34 9.15
CA GLN A 194 -15.34 -16.63 9.60
C GLN A 194 -13.90 -16.53 10.10
N LEU A 195 -13.08 -15.67 9.46
CA LEU A 195 -11.71 -15.39 9.91
C LEU A 195 -11.73 -14.60 11.22
N ALA A 196 -12.52 -13.53 11.27
CA ALA A 196 -12.60 -12.62 12.42
C ALA A 196 -13.13 -13.30 13.69
N GLU A 197 -14.07 -14.24 13.58
CA GLU A 197 -14.65 -15.00 14.71
C GLU A 197 -13.64 -15.96 15.36
N VAL A 198 -12.65 -16.45 14.62
CA VAL A 198 -11.62 -17.35 15.15
C VAL A 198 -10.45 -16.56 15.76
N ALA A 199 -10.18 -15.38 15.27
CA ALA A 199 -9.07 -14.54 15.74
C ALA A 199 -9.29 -14.05 17.17
N GLN A 200 -8.22 -13.91 17.94
CA GLN A 200 -8.27 -13.39 19.31
C GLN A 200 -8.77 -11.94 19.37
N LEU A 201 -8.33 -11.13 18.40
CA LEU A 201 -8.69 -9.73 18.28
C LEU A 201 -8.94 -9.39 16.81
N ASN A 202 -10.05 -8.73 16.54
CA ASN A 202 -10.34 -8.16 15.23
C ASN A 202 -10.44 -6.65 15.30
N ARG A 203 -9.78 -5.95 14.36
CA ARG A 203 -9.81 -4.51 14.23
C ARG A 203 -10.39 -4.09 12.88
N ILE A 204 -11.05 -2.94 12.85
CA ILE A 204 -11.56 -2.30 11.64
C ILE A 204 -11.01 -0.88 11.60
N GLY A 205 -10.64 -0.43 10.42
CA GLY A 205 -9.90 0.80 10.17
C GLY A 205 -8.40 0.54 10.08
N GLY A 206 -7.73 1.16 9.12
CA GLY A 206 -6.28 1.01 9.02
C GLY A 206 -5.68 1.39 7.67
N ASP A 207 -6.47 1.35 6.60
CA ASP A 207 -6.05 1.67 5.24
C ASP A 207 -4.64 1.07 4.95
N CYS A 208 -3.75 1.69 4.20
CA CYS A 208 -2.39 1.17 3.97
C CYS A 208 -1.60 0.89 5.26
N TYR A 209 -1.86 1.65 6.31
CA TYR A 209 -1.10 1.57 7.54
C TYR A 209 -1.28 0.24 8.28
N LEU A 210 -2.42 -0.46 8.09
CA LEU A 210 -2.62 -1.81 8.65
C LEU A 210 -1.58 -2.81 8.13
N PHE A 211 -1.19 -2.71 6.85
CA PHE A 211 -0.18 -3.57 6.25
C PHE A 211 1.24 -3.26 6.77
N ALA A 212 1.54 -1.98 7.04
CA ALA A 212 2.77 -1.61 7.72
C ALA A 212 2.85 -2.20 9.13
N LEU A 213 1.73 -2.23 9.85
CA LEU A 213 1.64 -2.87 11.16
C LEU A 213 1.80 -4.40 11.10
N VAL A 214 1.41 -5.04 10.00
CA VAL A 214 1.74 -6.46 9.74
C VAL A 214 3.25 -6.63 9.59
N ALA A 215 3.90 -5.79 8.78
CA ALA A 215 5.35 -5.83 8.58
C ALA A 215 6.14 -5.56 9.88
N MET A 216 5.60 -4.75 10.80
CA MET A 216 6.17 -4.48 12.12
C MET A 216 5.87 -5.58 13.17
N GLY A 217 5.06 -6.59 12.85
CA GLY A 217 4.66 -7.62 13.79
C GLY A 217 3.64 -7.20 14.86
N GLN A 218 2.94 -6.06 14.67
CA GLN A 218 1.89 -5.58 15.59
C GLN A 218 0.51 -6.15 15.27
N ILE A 219 0.23 -6.35 13.98
CA ILE A 219 -0.92 -7.07 13.44
C ILE A 219 -0.41 -8.36 12.81
N HIS A 220 -1.19 -9.43 12.91
CA HIS A 220 -0.76 -10.74 12.44
C HIS A 220 -1.33 -11.09 11.06
N ILE A 221 -2.53 -10.59 10.75
CA ILE A 221 -3.19 -10.71 9.45
C ILE A 221 -3.86 -9.39 9.13
N GLY A 222 -3.46 -8.80 8.00
CA GLY A 222 -4.10 -7.64 7.38
C GLY A 222 -4.77 -8.06 6.08
N LEU A 223 -6.00 -7.62 5.84
CA LEU A 223 -6.70 -7.95 4.60
C LEU A 223 -7.64 -6.83 4.19
N ASP A 224 -7.79 -6.68 2.88
CA ASP A 224 -8.71 -5.72 2.30
C ASP A 224 -9.28 -6.22 0.97
N GLY A 225 -10.31 -5.54 0.50
CA GLY A 225 -10.99 -5.89 -0.74
C GLY A 225 -11.12 -4.74 -1.72
N SER A 226 -11.26 -5.08 -3.00
CA SER A 226 -11.46 -4.11 -4.08
C SER A 226 -10.30 -3.11 -4.25
N LEU A 227 -9.08 -3.53 -3.87
CA LEU A 227 -7.88 -2.72 -4.02
C LEU A 227 -7.48 -2.57 -5.48
N ASN A 228 -6.94 -1.40 -5.83
CA ASN A 228 -6.28 -1.14 -7.10
C ASN A 228 -4.76 -1.43 -6.99
N PRO A 229 -4.02 -1.45 -8.10
CA PRO A 229 -2.57 -1.64 -8.06
C PRO A 229 -1.84 -0.59 -7.19
N TYR A 230 -2.27 0.66 -7.20
CA TYR A 230 -1.63 1.74 -6.44
C TYR A 230 -1.86 1.62 -4.93
N ASP A 231 -2.95 0.98 -4.47
CA ASP A 231 -3.25 0.76 -3.06
C ASP A 231 -2.33 -0.31 -2.43
N ILE A 232 -1.76 -1.23 -3.22
CA ILE A 232 -1.11 -2.42 -2.68
C ILE A 232 0.34 -2.64 -3.12
N GLN A 233 0.75 -2.18 -4.30
CA GLN A 233 2.07 -2.51 -4.83
C GLN A 233 3.22 -2.07 -3.93
N ALA A 234 3.13 -0.91 -3.28
CA ALA A 234 4.17 -0.44 -2.36
C ALA A 234 4.30 -1.34 -1.12
N LEU A 235 3.22 -1.97 -0.69
CA LEU A 235 3.17 -2.76 0.53
C LEU A 235 3.71 -4.18 0.35
N ILE A 236 3.67 -4.72 -0.88
CA ILE A 236 4.14 -6.08 -1.19
C ILE A 236 5.63 -6.28 -0.83
N PRO A 237 6.59 -5.46 -1.33
CA PRO A 237 8.00 -5.64 -1.00
C PRO A 237 8.32 -5.33 0.47
N ILE A 238 7.55 -4.47 1.14
CA ILE A 238 7.68 -4.19 2.57
C ILE A 238 7.32 -5.44 3.38
N ILE A 239 6.16 -6.05 3.11
CA ILE A 239 5.70 -7.26 3.83
C ILE A 239 6.62 -8.44 3.56
N ARG A 240 6.99 -8.70 2.31
CA ARG A 240 7.91 -9.78 1.96
C ARG A 240 9.29 -9.60 2.58
N GLY A 241 9.84 -8.38 2.54
CA GLY A 241 11.12 -8.03 3.13
C GLY A 241 11.14 -8.15 4.66
N ALA A 242 9.98 -8.01 5.33
CA ALA A 242 9.82 -8.24 6.76
C ALA A 242 9.65 -9.74 7.12
N GLY A 243 9.56 -10.64 6.13
CA GLY A 243 9.36 -12.09 6.32
C GLY A 243 7.89 -12.52 6.32
N GLY A 244 6.96 -11.63 5.96
CA GLY A 244 5.55 -11.92 5.80
C GLY A 244 5.19 -12.50 4.43
N VAL A 245 3.96 -12.97 4.31
CA VAL A 245 3.36 -13.49 3.07
C VAL A 245 2.20 -12.61 2.67
N ILE A 246 2.09 -12.29 1.38
CA ILE A 246 1.00 -11.49 0.83
C ILE A 246 0.57 -12.06 -0.52
N THR A 247 -0.74 -12.34 -0.66
CA THR A 247 -1.37 -12.86 -1.88
C THR A 247 -2.77 -12.28 -2.04
N THR A 248 -3.40 -12.59 -3.17
CA THR A 248 -4.87 -12.48 -3.26
C THR A 248 -5.54 -13.54 -2.37
N TRP A 249 -6.84 -13.42 -2.10
CA TRP A 249 -7.57 -14.39 -1.23
C TRP A 249 -7.63 -15.81 -1.84
N ASP A 250 -7.40 -15.96 -3.13
CA ASP A 250 -7.26 -17.25 -3.80
C ASP A 250 -5.81 -17.76 -3.88
N GLY A 251 -4.86 -17.01 -3.35
CA GLY A 251 -3.44 -17.36 -3.28
C GLY A 251 -2.61 -16.91 -4.49
N GLY A 252 -3.15 -16.04 -5.35
CA GLY A 252 -2.47 -15.51 -6.54
C GLY A 252 -1.57 -14.31 -6.25
N ASN A 253 -0.97 -13.75 -7.33
CA ASN A 253 -0.15 -12.54 -7.26
C ASN A 253 -1.04 -11.31 -6.98
N PRO A 254 -0.79 -10.54 -5.91
CA PRO A 254 -1.61 -9.40 -5.52
C PRO A 254 -1.23 -8.09 -6.24
N SER A 255 -0.26 -8.10 -7.16
CA SER A 255 0.27 -6.87 -7.78
C SER A 255 -0.76 -6.04 -8.55
N LEU A 256 -1.83 -6.65 -9.03
CA LEU A 256 -2.94 -5.95 -9.69
C LEU A 256 -4.11 -5.62 -8.76
N GLY A 257 -3.93 -5.78 -7.46
CA GLY A 257 -4.98 -5.50 -6.48
C GLY A 257 -6.02 -6.61 -6.33
N GLY A 258 -7.28 -6.24 -6.12
CA GLY A 258 -8.38 -7.16 -5.84
C GLY A 258 -8.58 -7.38 -4.34
N HIS A 259 -8.95 -8.59 -3.95
CA HIS A 259 -9.04 -8.98 -2.54
C HIS A 259 -7.68 -9.52 -2.09
N VAL A 260 -7.01 -8.83 -1.19
CA VAL A 260 -5.65 -9.12 -0.76
C VAL A 260 -5.60 -9.48 0.73
N VAL A 261 -4.74 -10.43 1.08
CA VAL A 261 -4.44 -10.82 2.46
C VAL A 261 -2.93 -10.88 2.67
N ALA A 262 -2.46 -10.22 3.73
CA ALA A 262 -1.09 -10.27 4.23
C ALA A 262 -1.07 -10.96 5.59
N SER A 263 -0.09 -11.81 5.82
CA SER A 263 0.06 -12.56 7.06
C SER A 263 1.50 -12.54 7.55
N ALA A 264 1.67 -12.63 8.86
CA ALA A 264 2.98 -12.59 9.48
C ALA A 264 3.92 -13.72 9.02
N ASN A 265 3.38 -14.87 8.60
CA ASN A 265 4.15 -16.01 8.09
C ASN A 265 3.24 -16.98 7.32
N GLU A 266 3.87 -17.98 6.67
CA GLU A 266 3.19 -18.98 5.84
C GLU A 266 2.12 -19.76 6.62
N ALA A 267 2.42 -20.20 7.85
CA ALA A 267 1.49 -21.01 8.63
C ALA A 267 0.20 -20.27 9.00
N LEU A 268 0.27 -18.95 9.27
CA LEU A 268 -0.91 -18.11 9.45
C LEU A 268 -1.62 -17.83 8.12
N HIS A 269 -0.84 -17.67 7.06
CA HIS A 269 -1.39 -17.38 5.75
C HIS A 269 -2.25 -18.53 5.22
N GLU A 270 -1.78 -19.76 5.34
CA GLU A 270 -2.55 -20.96 4.99
C GLU A 270 -3.88 -21.01 5.77
N GLN A 271 -3.83 -20.79 7.10
CA GLN A 271 -5.04 -20.76 7.93
C GLN A 271 -6.02 -19.63 7.54
N ALA A 272 -5.49 -18.47 7.15
CA ALA A 272 -6.31 -17.37 6.66
C ALA A 272 -6.99 -17.73 5.32
N LEU A 273 -6.22 -18.28 4.36
CA LEU A 273 -6.75 -18.68 3.06
C LEU A 273 -7.81 -19.79 3.16
N GLU A 274 -7.71 -20.71 4.14
CA GLU A 274 -8.75 -21.72 4.41
C GLU A 274 -10.10 -21.09 4.78
N LYS A 275 -10.10 -19.89 5.38
CA LYS A 275 -11.31 -19.15 5.74
C LYS A 275 -11.83 -18.24 4.61
N LEU A 276 -10.92 -17.78 3.76
CA LEU A 276 -11.20 -16.80 2.70
C LEU A 276 -11.56 -17.45 1.35
N ARG A 277 -11.29 -18.72 1.14
CA ARG A 277 -11.70 -19.51 -0.03
C ARG A 277 -13.06 -20.13 0.17
#